data_8e25daf6bfe4b36139488e64afb4cca9
#
_entry.id   8e25daf6bfe4b36139488e64afb4cca9
#
_cell.length_a   1.000
_cell.length_b   1.000
_cell.length_c   1.000
_cell.angle_alpha   90.00
_cell.angle_beta   90.00
_cell.angle_gamma   90.00
#
_symmetry.space_group_name_H-M   'P 1'
#
loop_
_entity.id
_entity.type
_entity.pdbx_description
1 polymer ?
#
loop_
_entity_poly.entity_id
_entity_poly.type
_entity_poly.pdbx_seq_one_letter_code
_entity_poly.pdbx_strand_id
1 'polypeptide(L)'
;LAESINKDIEECNAIIEQFIDYLRTGQEMPMELADLNAVLGEVIAAESGYEREIATALQAGEIPVRMHPLSIKRALANMVVNAARYGNGWIKVSSGSEASRAWFQVEDDGPGIKPEQREHLFQPFVRGDSARSTSGTGLGLAIVQRIIDNHNGRLEIGSSERGGLLI
;
A
#
# COMPACT_ATOMS: atom_id res chain seq x y z
N LEU A 1 25.73 21.83 -4.87
CA LEU A 1 24.63 22.59 -5.48
C LEU A 1 23.95 21.77 -6.58
N ALA A 2 24.71 21.23 -7.58
CA ALA A 2 24.14 20.42 -8.66
C ALA A 2 23.50 19.11 -8.19
N GLU A 3 24.07 18.41 -7.23
CA GLU A 3 23.50 17.20 -6.64
C GLU A 3 22.22 17.48 -5.87
N SER A 4 22.13 18.62 -5.19
CA SER A 4 20.90 19.04 -4.49
C SER A 4 19.78 19.33 -5.48
N ILE A 5 20.08 20.02 -6.58
CA ILE A 5 19.11 20.34 -7.64
C ILE A 5 18.62 19.07 -8.33
N ASN A 6 19.49 18.12 -8.63
CA ASN A 6 19.09 16.85 -9.23
C ASN A 6 18.17 16.05 -8.31
N LYS A 7 18.47 16.01 -7.01
CA LYS A 7 17.62 15.35 -6.02
C LYS A 7 16.24 16.00 -5.94
N ASP A 8 16.18 17.33 -5.94
CA ASP A 8 14.93 18.08 -5.92
C ASP A 8 14.08 17.82 -7.18
N ILE A 9 14.73 17.69 -8.35
CA ILE A 9 14.07 17.34 -9.61
C ILE A 9 13.51 15.92 -9.56
N GLU A 10 14.28 14.95 -9.07
CA GLU A 10 13.84 13.56 -8.92
C GLU A 10 12.65 13.46 -7.95
N GLU A 11 12.68 14.21 -6.86
CA GLU A 11 11.59 14.27 -5.90
C GLU A 11 10.33 14.90 -6.50
N CYS A 12 10.46 15.99 -7.26
CA CYS A 12 9.37 16.60 -8.00
C CYS A 12 8.76 15.65 -9.04
N ASN A 13 9.58 14.94 -9.79
CA ASN A 13 9.11 13.97 -10.78
C ASN A 13 8.35 12.82 -10.11
N ALA A 14 8.84 12.29 -8.99
CA ALA A 14 8.16 11.26 -8.22
C ALA A 14 6.79 11.72 -7.71
N ILE A 15 6.68 12.97 -7.25
CA ILE A 15 5.41 13.59 -6.84
C ILE A 15 4.43 13.68 -8.02
N ILE A 16 4.90 14.14 -9.16
CA ILE A 16 4.08 14.27 -10.38
C ILE A 16 3.59 12.90 -10.85
N GLU A 17 4.45 11.90 -10.88
CA GLU A 17 4.06 10.53 -11.26
C GLU A 17 3.00 9.96 -10.32
N GLN A 18 3.17 10.11 -9.01
CA GLN A 18 2.17 9.66 -8.04
C GLN A 18 0.85 10.44 -8.17
N PHE A 19 0.89 11.72 -8.47
CA PHE A 19 -0.30 12.52 -8.70
C PHE A 19 -1.06 12.07 -9.96
N ILE A 20 -0.32 11.79 -11.06
CA ILE A 20 -0.90 11.22 -12.27
C ILE A 20 -1.54 9.86 -11.98
N ASP A 21 -0.87 9.01 -11.21
CA ASP A 21 -1.42 7.72 -10.79
C ASP A 21 -2.68 7.87 -9.95
N TYR A 22 -2.71 8.83 -9.02
CA TYR A 22 -3.91 9.14 -8.26
C TYR A 22 -5.08 9.55 -9.15
N LEU A 23 -4.85 10.38 -10.16
CA LEU A 23 -5.88 10.78 -11.11
C LEU A 23 -6.38 9.61 -11.96
N ARG A 24 -5.47 8.74 -12.40
CA ARG A 24 -5.80 7.56 -13.22
C ARG A 24 -6.58 6.49 -12.46
N THR A 25 -6.39 6.35 -11.16
CA THR A 25 -7.13 5.36 -10.35
C THR A 25 -8.64 5.62 -10.28
N GLY A 26 -9.11 6.79 -10.69
CA GLY A 26 -10.54 7.10 -10.81
C GLY A 26 -11.18 6.69 -12.15
N GLN A 27 -10.42 6.17 -13.09
CA GLN A 27 -10.96 5.70 -14.37
C GLN A 27 -11.59 4.32 -14.21
N GLU A 28 -12.74 4.12 -14.85
CA GLU A 28 -13.38 2.81 -14.92
C GLU A 28 -12.47 1.82 -15.66
N MET A 29 -12.10 0.77 -14.98
CA MET A 29 -11.26 -0.30 -15.53
C MET A 29 -12.06 -1.59 -15.53
N PRO A 30 -11.93 -2.44 -16.57
CA PRO A 30 -12.66 -3.69 -16.63
C PRO A 30 -12.21 -4.64 -15.51
N MET A 31 -13.20 -5.20 -14.81
CA MET A 31 -12.98 -6.23 -13.79
C MET A 31 -12.91 -7.59 -14.47
N GLU A 32 -11.95 -8.41 -14.03
CA GLU A 32 -11.81 -9.80 -14.43
C GLU A 32 -11.73 -10.72 -13.21
N LEU A 33 -12.06 -11.99 -13.41
CA LEU A 33 -11.86 -13.00 -12.37
C LEU A 33 -10.38 -13.38 -12.35
N ALA A 34 -9.72 -13.14 -11.24
CA ALA A 34 -8.29 -13.45 -11.06
C ALA A 34 -8.02 -14.01 -9.67
N ASP A 35 -6.91 -14.72 -9.51
CA ASP A 35 -6.47 -15.22 -8.22
C ASP A 35 -5.74 -14.12 -7.43
N LEU A 36 -6.31 -13.75 -6.27
CA LEU A 36 -5.71 -12.73 -5.41
C LEU A 36 -4.30 -13.12 -4.96
N ASN A 37 -4.09 -14.37 -4.57
CA ASN A 37 -2.77 -14.82 -4.12
C ASN A 37 -1.69 -14.71 -5.21
N ALA A 38 -2.04 -15.01 -6.47
CA ALA A 38 -1.12 -14.84 -7.59
C ALA A 38 -0.75 -13.36 -7.79
N VAL A 39 -1.73 -12.47 -7.72
CA VAL A 39 -1.53 -11.01 -7.83
C VAL A 39 -0.65 -10.49 -6.71
N LEU A 40 -0.91 -10.88 -5.47
CA LEU A 40 -0.09 -10.49 -4.31
C LEU A 40 1.34 -11.05 -4.41
N GLY A 41 1.48 -12.29 -4.84
CA GLY A 41 2.77 -12.97 -4.99
C GLY A 41 3.71 -12.25 -5.97
N GLU A 42 3.21 -11.72 -7.06
CA GLU A 42 3.99 -10.93 -8.02
C GLU A 42 4.56 -9.66 -7.39
N VAL A 43 3.75 -8.94 -6.61
CA VAL A 43 4.21 -7.73 -5.92
C VAL A 43 5.22 -8.06 -4.82
N ILE A 44 4.94 -9.10 -4.03
CA ILE A 44 5.85 -9.54 -2.97
C ILE A 44 7.22 -9.90 -3.57
N ALA A 45 7.25 -10.62 -4.68
CA ALA A 45 8.49 -10.98 -5.37
C ALA A 45 9.23 -9.74 -5.91
N ALA A 46 8.51 -8.77 -6.45
CA ALA A 46 9.11 -7.54 -6.98
C ALA A 46 9.65 -6.62 -5.88
N GLU A 47 8.98 -6.54 -4.73
CA GLU A 47 9.35 -5.67 -3.61
C GLU A 47 10.34 -6.33 -2.65
N SER A 48 10.48 -7.65 -2.68
CA SER A 48 11.48 -8.39 -1.92
C SER A 48 12.84 -8.31 -2.60
N GLY A 49 13.91 -8.16 -1.83
CA GLY A 49 15.27 -8.07 -2.36
C GLY A 49 16.31 -8.24 -1.26
N TYR A 50 17.58 -7.96 -1.58
CA TYR A 50 18.69 -8.10 -0.64
C TYR A 50 18.55 -7.24 0.62
N GLU A 51 17.86 -6.10 0.52
CA GLU A 51 17.69 -5.15 1.62
C GLU A 51 16.32 -5.25 2.31
N ARG A 52 15.40 -6.08 1.77
CA ARG A 52 14.04 -6.18 2.30
C ARG A 52 13.51 -7.60 2.20
N GLU A 53 13.19 -8.17 3.33
CA GLU A 53 12.47 -9.43 3.43
C GLU A 53 11.02 -9.16 3.83
N ILE A 54 10.08 -9.70 3.05
CA ILE A 54 8.65 -9.61 3.33
C ILE A 54 8.18 -10.95 3.84
N ALA A 55 7.76 -11.01 5.11
CA ALA A 55 7.12 -12.18 5.68
C ALA A 55 5.73 -12.37 5.04
N THR A 56 5.34 -13.61 4.82
CA THR A 56 4.06 -13.93 4.19
C THR A 56 3.23 -14.89 5.01
N ALA A 57 1.92 -14.65 5.04
CA ALA A 57 0.92 -15.53 5.60
C ALA A 57 -0.29 -15.58 4.66
N LEU A 58 -0.04 -16.01 3.41
CA LEU A 58 -1.08 -16.12 2.40
C LEU A 58 -1.90 -17.40 2.64
N GLN A 59 -3.22 -17.29 2.47
CA GLN A 59 -4.10 -18.46 2.51
C GLN A 59 -3.65 -19.52 1.50
N ALA A 60 -3.72 -20.77 1.87
CA ALA A 60 -3.41 -21.87 0.96
C ALA A 60 -4.44 -21.95 -0.19
N GLY A 61 -3.94 -22.17 -1.40
CA GLY A 61 -4.77 -22.29 -2.60
C GLY A 61 -5.11 -20.94 -3.24
N GLU A 62 -5.94 -21.03 -4.26
CA GLU A 62 -6.40 -19.85 -5.01
C GLU A 62 -7.51 -19.10 -4.27
N ILE A 63 -7.52 -17.78 -4.42
CA ILE A 63 -8.61 -16.91 -3.95
C ILE A 63 -9.17 -16.19 -5.18
N PRO A 64 -10.16 -16.77 -5.88
CA PRO A 64 -10.74 -16.14 -7.07
C PRO A 64 -11.59 -14.94 -6.69
N VAL A 65 -11.25 -13.78 -7.24
CA VAL A 65 -11.94 -12.50 -7.00
C VAL A 65 -12.12 -11.76 -8.31
N ARG A 66 -13.26 -11.12 -8.49
CA ARG A 66 -13.44 -10.15 -9.57
C ARG A 66 -12.72 -8.87 -9.18
N MET A 67 -11.68 -8.54 -9.93
CA MET A 67 -10.82 -7.39 -9.65
C MET A 67 -10.23 -6.81 -10.93
N HIS A 68 -9.63 -5.65 -10.81
CA HIS A 68 -8.66 -5.14 -11.77
C HIS A 68 -7.25 -5.46 -11.25
N PRO A 69 -6.55 -6.49 -11.77
CA PRO A 69 -5.31 -7.00 -11.18
C PRO A 69 -4.21 -5.94 -11.05
N LEU A 70 -4.04 -5.09 -12.06
CA LEU A 70 -3.02 -4.04 -12.04
C LEU A 70 -3.28 -3.00 -10.93
N SER A 71 -4.55 -2.66 -10.69
CA SER A 71 -4.91 -1.75 -9.59
C SER A 71 -4.64 -2.37 -8.22
N ILE A 72 -4.96 -3.64 -8.03
CA ILE A 72 -4.67 -4.35 -6.77
C ILE A 72 -3.15 -4.47 -6.55
N LYS A 73 -2.36 -4.76 -7.58
CA LYS A 73 -0.89 -4.73 -7.49
C LYS A 73 -0.39 -3.36 -7.04
N ARG A 74 -0.94 -2.29 -7.61
CA ARG A 74 -0.60 -0.91 -7.23
C ARG A 74 -0.97 -0.60 -5.78
N ALA A 75 -2.14 -1.04 -5.32
CA ALA A 75 -2.56 -0.87 -3.93
C ALA A 75 -1.57 -1.55 -2.98
N LEU A 76 -1.26 -2.83 -3.22
CA LEU A 76 -0.30 -3.56 -2.39
C LEU A 76 1.09 -2.92 -2.42
N ALA A 77 1.59 -2.53 -3.58
CA ALA A 77 2.90 -1.88 -3.71
C ALA A 77 2.96 -0.58 -2.88
N ASN A 78 1.91 0.26 -2.93
CA ASN A 78 1.81 1.46 -2.08
C ASN A 78 1.80 1.14 -0.59
N MET A 79 1.10 0.09 -0.17
CA MET A 79 1.07 -0.35 1.23
C MET A 79 2.43 -0.84 1.69
N VAL A 80 3.13 -1.65 0.88
CA VAL A 80 4.48 -2.16 1.17
C VAL A 80 5.51 -1.03 1.24
N VAL A 81 5.49 -0.10 0.29
CA VAL A 81 6.38 1.08 0.30
C VAL A 81 6.12 1.93 1.54
N ASN A 82 4.86 2.12 1.93
CA ASN A 82 4.51 2.83 3.16
C ASN A 82 5.05 2.11 4.40
N ALA A 83 4.86 0.80 4.50
CA ALA A 83 5.38 -0.03 5.59
C ALA A 83 6.91 0.02 5.67
N ALA A 84 7.60 0.01 4.53
CA ALA A 84 9.06 0.14 4.48
C ALA A 84 9.56 1.51 4.93
N ARG A 85 8.80 2.57 4.63
CA ARG A 85 9.19 3.95 4.97
C ARG A 85 9.02 4.24 6.46
N TYR A 86 7.95 3.78 7.06
CA TYR A 86 7.58 4.11 8.45
C TYR A 86 7.88 3.01 9.45
N GLY A 87 8.08 1.77 8.98
CA GLY A 87 8.50 0.64 9.80
C GLY A 87 9.99 0.62 10.11
N ASN A 88 10.39 -0.34 10.93
CA ASN A 88 11.78 -0.55 11.34
C ASN A 88 12.46 -1.71 10.59
N GLY A 89 11.85 -2.19 9.49
CA GLY A 89 12.42 -3.21 8.61
C GLY A 89 11.61 -4.50 8.51
N TRP A 90 10.65 -4.74 9.39
CA TRP A 90 9.78 -5.90 9.30
C TRP A 90 8.47 -5.55 8.59
N ILE A 91 8.12 -6.32 7.59
CA ILE A 91 6.88 -6.22 6.84
C ILE A 91 6.27 -7.61 6.71
N LYS A 92 4.96 -7.73 6.89
CA LYS A 92 4.23 -8.98 6.67
C LYS A 92 3.02 -8.72 5.79
N VAL A 93 2.85 -9.57 4.78
CA VAL A 93 1.67 -9.58 3.90
C VAL A 93 0.89 -10.85 4.17
N SER A 94 -0.39 -10.69 4.42
CA SER A 94 -1.32 -11.80 4.67
C SER A 94 -2.52 -11.71 3.74
N SER A 95 -3.13 -12.83 3.44
CA SER A 95 -4.36 -12.92 2.66
C SER A 95 -5.29 -13.99 3.19
N GLY A 96 -6.56 -13.85 2.87
CA GLY A 96 -7.56 -14.85 3.21
C GLY A 96 -8.88 -14.61 2.50
N SER A 97 -9.77 -15.56 2.68
CA SER A 97 -11.15 -15.45 2.23
C SER A 97 -12.09 -15.96 3.31
N GLU A 98 -13.22 -15.31 3.46
CA GLU A 98 -14.27 -15.69 4.39
C GLU A 98 -15.63 -15.45 3.75
N ALA A 99 -16.43 -16.51 3.66
CA ALA A 99 -17.73 -16.48 2.99
C ALA A 99 -17.60 -15.95 1.54
N SER A 100 -18.15 -14.77 1.25
CA SER A 100 -18.13 -14.13 -0.07
C SER A 100 -17.09 -13.01 -0.18
N ARG A 101 -16.20 -12.88 0.79
CA ARG A 101 -15.20 -11.79 0.84
C ARG A 101 -13.79 -12.36 0.76
N ALA A 102 -12.94 -11.69 0.01
CA ALA A 102 -11.51 -11.88 0.04
C ALA A 102 -10.86 -10.66 0.67
N TRP A 103 -9.73 -10.86 1.34
CA TRP A 103 -9.00 -9.78 1.99
C TRP A 103 -7.49 -9.99 1.87
N PHE A 104 -6.76 -8.92 1.95
CA PHE A 104 -5.32 -8.92 2.17
C PHE A 104 -4.95 -7.78 3.12
N GLN A 105 -3.84 -7.92 3.80
CA GLN A 105 -3.36 -6.93 4.74
C GLN A 105 -1.85 -6.82 4.73
N VAL A 106 -1.35 -5.66 5.12
CA VAL A 106 0.06 -5.36 5.31
C VAL A 106 0.27 -4.88 6.74
N GLU A 107 1.26 -5.44 7.39
CA GLU A 107 1.68 -5.10 8.75
C GLU A 107 3.12 -4.61 8.76
N ASP A 108 3.44 -3.64 9.60
CA ASP A 108 4.78 -3.18 9.87
C ASP A 108 5.11 -3.17 11.37
N ASP A 109 6.35 -2.89 11.70
CA ASP A 109 6.87 -2.77 13.06
C ASP A 109 7.25 -1.33 13.44
N GLY A 110 6.63 -0.36 12.79
CA GLY A 110 6.83 1.06 13.08
C GLY A 110 6.13 1.53 14.35
N PRO A 111 6.04 2.85 14.54
CA PRO A 111 5.44 3.44 15.76
C PRO A 111 3.89 3.33 15.77
N GLY A 112 3.28 2.84 14.70
CA GLY A 112 1.83 2.82 14.56
C GLY A 112 1.24 4.22 14.38
N ILE A 113 -0.09 4.29 14.44
CA ILE A 113 -0.84 5.54 14.26
C ILE A 113 -1.85 5.68 15.39
N LYS A 114 -1.91 6.88 15.95
CA LYS A 114 -2.88 7.22 16.99
C LYS A 114 -4.31 7.16 16.42
N PRO A 115 -5.30 6.72 17.22
CA PRO A 115 -6.68 6.62 16.77
C PRO A 115 -7.21 7.91 16.13
N GLU A 116 -6.84 9.08 16.65
CA GLU A 116 -7.28 10.38 16.17
C GLU A 116 -6.74 10.72 14.77
N GLN A 117 -5.63 10.10 14.37
CA GLN A 117 -4.99 10.32 13.07
C GLN A 117 -5.48 9.34 11.98
N ARG A 118 -6.16 8.27 12.36
CA ARG A 118 -6.57 7.20 11.44
C ARG A 118 -7.53 7.67 10.36
N GLU A 119 -8.49 8.51 10.73
CA GLU A 119 -9.49 9.04 9.78
C GLU A 119 -8.89 9.91 8.68
N HIS A 120 -7.75 10.53 8.94
CA HIS A 120 -7.08 11.42 8.00
C HIS A 120 -5.98 10.74 7.18
N LEU A 121 -5.60 9.51 7.54
CA LEU A 121 -4.44 8.83 6.96
C LEU A 121 -4.55 8.63 5.43
N PHE A 122 -5.75 8.44 4.93
CA PHE A 122 -6.03 8.20 3.51
C PHE A 122 -6.38 9.46 2.72
N GLN A 123 -6.37 10.62 3.35
CA GLN A 123 -6.57 11.88 2.63
C GLN A 123 -5.34 12.21 1.79
N PRO A 124 -5.52 12.76 0.56
CA PRO A 124 -4.40 13.20 -0.26
C PRO A 124 -3.53 14.23 0.45
N PHE A 125 -2.20 14.10 0.31
CA PHE A 125 -1.19 15.01 0.85
C PHE A 125 -1.12 15.08 2.38
N VAL A 126 -1.83 14.23 3.11
CA VAL A 126 -1.72 14.15 4.57
C VAL A 126 -0.49 13.31 4.94
N ARG A 127 0.30 13.86 5.85
CA ARG A 127 1.49 13.19 6.41
C ARG A 127 1.38 13.20 7.93
N GLY A 128 1.65 12.05 8.55
CA GLY A 128 1.69 11.95 10.02
C GLY A 128 2.83 12.80 10.62
N ASP A 129 2.75 13.10 11.91
CA ASP A 129 3.75 13.93 12.61
C ASP A 129 5.17 13.37 12.55
N SER A 130 5.33 12.05 12.53
CA SER A 130 6.61 11.36 12.38
C SER A 130 7.17 11.40 10.95
N ALA A 131 6.35 11.77 9.97
CA ALA A 131 6.69 11.76 8.55
C ALA A 131 7.31 13.07 8.04
N ARG A 132 7.38 14.11 8.85
CA ARG A 132 7.94 15.41 8.45
C ARG A 132 9.43 15.36 8.11
N SER A 133 10.14 14.35 8.58
CA SER A 133 11.57 14.15 8.32
C SER A 133 11.87 13.18 7.18
N THR A 134 10.88 12.48 6.63
CA THR A 134 11.05 11.51 5.55
C THR A 134 10.44 12.01 4.25
N SER A 135 11.11 11.74 3.12
CA SER A 135 10.57 12.07 1.80
C SER A 135 9.30 11.26 1.54
N GLY A 136 8.25 11.91 1.05
CA GLY A 136 7.00 11.24 0.71
C GLY A 136 5.91 12.24 0.36
N THR A 137 5.04 11.86 -0.57
CA THR A 137 4.03 12.76 -1.15
C THR A 137 2.74 12.82 -0.35
N GLY A 138 2.48 11.84 0.53
CA GLY A 138 1.20 11.69 1.20
C GLY A 138 0.06 11.21 0.27
N LEU A 139 0.40 10.71 -0.91
CA LEU A 139 -0.57 10.20 -1.90
C LEU A 139 -0.74 8.69 -1.88
N GLY A 140 0.25 7.93 -1.37
CA GLY A 140 0.26 6.47 -1.45
C GLY A 140 -0.99 5.81 -0.87
N LEU A 141 -1.39 6.17 0.33
CA LEU A 141 -2.58 5.61 0.98
C LEU A 141 -3.89 6.16 0.41
N ALA A 142 -3.90 7.40 -0.11
CA ALA A 142 -5.04 7.93 -0.85
C ALA A 142 -5.30 7.14 -2.14
N ILE A 143 -4.25 6.70 -2.83
CA ILE A 143 -4.33 5.80 -3.98
C ILE A 143 -4.94 4.46 -3.57
N VAL A 144 -4.48 3.88 -2.47
CA VAL A 144 -5.02 2.61 -1.91
C VAL A 144 -6.52 2.75 -1.65
N GLN A 145 -6.95 3.79 -0.93
CA GLN A 145 -8.36 4.03 -0.63
C GLN A 145 -9.20 4.07 -1.92
N ARG A 146 -8.75 4.82 -2.90
CA ARG A 146 -9.47 4.98 -4.17
C ARG A 146 -9.57 3.68 -4.97
N ILE A 147 -8.52 2.86 -4.98
CA ILE A 147 -8.54 1.54 -5.60
C ILE A 147 -9.55 0.63 -4.91
N ILE A 148 -9.53 0.57 -3.59
CA ILE A 148 -10.44 -0.27 -2.80
C ILE A 148 -11.90 0.19 -2.96
N ASP A 149 -12.16 1.50 -2.97
CA ASP A 149 -13.49 2.05 -3.24
C ASP A 149 -14.00 1.66 -4.64
N ASN A 150 -13.15 1.70 -5.66
CA ASN A 150 -13.49 1.27 -7.02
C ASN A 150 -13.79 -0.24 -7.12
N HIS A 151 -13.31 -1.02 -6.17
CA HIS A 151 -13.62 -2.46 -6.04
C HIS A 151 -14.82 -2.74 -5.11
N ASN A 152 -15.55 -1.70 -4.66
CA ASN A 152 -16.58 -1.80 -3.63
C ASN A 152 -16.09 -2.51 -2.36
N GLY A 153 -14.81 -2.35 -2.06
CA GLY A 153 -14.16 -2.91 -0.91
C GLY A 153 -14.23 -2.01 0.31
N ARG A 154 -13.65 -2.49 1.39
CA ARG A 154 -13.52 -1.76 2.64
C ARG A 154 -12.07 -1.76 3.09
N LEU A 155 -11.61 -0.61 3.55
CA LEU A 155 -10.29 -0.42 4.10
C LEU A 155 -10.38 -0.27 5.62
N GLU A 156 -9.55 -1.00 6.34
CA GLU A 156 -9.50 -0.96 7.80
C GLU A 156 -8.08 -0.70 8.28
N ILE A 157 -7.96 0.02 9.38
CA ILE A 157 -6.68 0.30 10.03
C ILE A 157 -6.69 -0.29 11.43
N GLY A 158 -5.63 -1.01 11.75
CA GLY A 158 -5.42 -1.59 13.06
C GLY A 158 -3.98 -1.43 13.54
N SER A 159 -3.67 -2.15 14.60
CA SER A 159 -2.31 -2.29 15.09
C SER A 159 -1.79 -3.66 14.69
N SER A 160 -0.55 -3.71 14.22
CA SER A 160 0.12 -4.96 13.88
C SER A 160 0.48 -5.77 15.13
N GLU A 161 0.81 -7.04 14.95
CA GLU A 161 1.28 -7.92 16.02
C GLU A 161 2.59 -7.42 16.69
N ARG A 162 3.33 -6.53 16.02
CA ARG A 162 4.56 -5.90 16.52
C ARG A 162 4.37 -4.43 16.93
N GLY A 163 3.14 -4.00 17.12
CA GLY A 163 2.81 -2.65 17.60
C GLY A 163 2.83 -1.55 16.54
N GLY A 164 3.18 -1.87 15.30
CA GLY A 164 3.15 -0.95 14.18
C GLY A 164 1.76 -0.80 13.57
N LEU A 165 1.72 -0.41 12.30
CA LEU A 165 0.49 -0.23 11.53
C LEU A 165 0.07 -1.56 10.89
N LEU A 166 -1.23 -1.80 10.85
CA LEU A 166 -1.90 -2.81 10.05
C LEU A 166 -2.93 -2.11 9.16
N ILE A 167 -2.90 -2.38 7.86
CA ILE A 167 -3.87 -1.91 6.87
C ILE A 167 -4.43 -3.11 6.11
#